data_3aad6aad2e8f00962d988f23dce665ce
#
_entry.id   3aad6aad2e8f00962d988f23dce665ce
#
_cell.length_a   1.000
_cell.length_b   1.000
_cell.length_c   1.000
_cell.angle_alpha   90.00
_cell.angle_beta   90.00
_cell.angle_gamma   90.00
#
_symmetry.space_group_name_H-M   'P 1'
#
loop_
_entity.id
_entity.type
_entity.pdbx_description
1 polymer ?
#
loop_
_entity_poly.entity_id
_entity_poly.type
_entity_poly.pdbx_seq_one_letter_code
_entity_poly.pdbx_strand_id
1 'polypeptide(L)'
;MTLQTKIDGKQIRRSYSLCSSPLDGEWKVGIKKIEDGKFSTFANEVLKVGDELEVMPPNGNFYAEIDKTNQKNYVAFAAGSGITPIFSIIKTHLLEEPKATFKLFYINPKVVSIILKEELEALKNQFMS
;
A
#
# COMPACT_ATOMS: atom_id res chain seq x y z
N MET A 1 4.05 -1.38 8.90
CA MET A 1 3.43 -2.33 9.84
C MET A 1 4.14 -3.67 9.77
N THR A 2 4.42 -4.30 10.90
CA THR A 2 5.11 -5.59 10.94
C THR A 2 4.12 -6.69 11.28
N LEU A 3 4.08 -7.72 10.45
CA LEU A 3 3.23 -8.92 10.62
C LEU A 3 4.08 -10.08 11.11
N GLN A 4 3.52 -10.89 11.99
CA GLN A 4 4.20 -12.03 12.59
C GLN A 4 3.26 -13.24 12.70
N THR A 5 3.78 -14.41 12.36
CA THR A 5 3.08 -15.69 12.53
C THR A 5 4.07 -16.84 12.62
N LYS A 6 3.61 -18.02 13.01
CA LYS A 6 4.40 -19.26 12.97
C LYS A 6 4.19 -19.97 11.64
N ILE A 7 5.28 -20.30 10.96
CA ILE A 7 5.29 -21.09 9.74
C ILE A 7 6.30 -22.23 9.96
N ASP A 8 5.87 -23.47 9.80
CA ASP A 8 6.68 -24.67 10.06
C ASP A 8 7.35 -24.66 11.45
N GLY A 9 6.59 -24.24 12.47
CA GLY A 9 7.07 -24.18 13.86
C GLY A 9 8.04 -23.04 14.15
N LYS A 10 8.40 -22.23 13.19
CA LYS A 10 9.29 -21.07 13.33
C LYS A 10 8.52 -19.77 13.25
N GLN A 11 8.85 -18.84 14.14
CA GLN A 11 8.29 -17.51 14.12
C GLN A 11 8.89 -16.71 12.96
N ILE A 12 8.04 -16.24 12.05
CA ILE A 12 8.42 -15.44 10.90
C ILE A 12 7.80 -14.04 11.04
N ARG A 13 8.62 -13.03 10.86
CA ARG A 13 8.25 -11.63 10.95
C ARG A 13 8.62 -10.90 9.66
N ARG A 14 7.69 -10.10 9.12
CA ARG A 14 7.94 -9.27 7.94
C ARG A 14 7.23 -7.93 8.05
N SER A 15 7.91 -6.90 7.55
CA SER A 15 7.37 -5.53 7.52
C SER A 15 6.84 -5.21 6.14
N TYR A 16 5.66 -4.58 6.12
CA TYR A 16 5.00 -4.12 4.91
C TYR A 16 4.51 -2.69 5.11
N SER A 17 4.56 -1.90 4.04
CA SER A 17 3.96 -0.58 4.03
C SER A 17 2.43 -0.70 3.96
N LEU A 18 1.74 0.20 4.63
CA LEU A 18 0.29 0.33 4.47
C LEU A 18 -0.03 0.87 3.08
N CYS A 19 -1.06 0.33 2.45
CA CYS A 19 -1.65 0.88 1.23
C CYS A 19 -3.01 1.56 1.47
N SER A 20 -3.59 1.43 2.66
CA SER A 20 -4.76 2.19 3.07
C SER A 20 -4.39 3.62 3.48
N SER A 21 -5.33 4.55 3.30
CA SER A 21 -5.23 5.88 3.88
C SER A 21 -5.55 5.83 5.38
N PRO A 22 -4.97 6.72 6.21
CA PRO A 22 -5.43 6.91 7.59
C PRO A 22 -6.92 7.25 7.70
N LEU A 23 -7.53 7.78 6.64
CA LEU A 23 -8.94 8.13 6.57
C LEU A 23 -9.87 6.93 6.32
N ASP A 24 -9.32 5.78 5.94
CA ASP A 24 -10.13 4.59 5.61
C ASP A 24 -10.65 3.84 6.84
N GLY A 25 -10.10 4.11 8.04
CA GLY A 25 -10.48 3.43 9.27
C GLY A 25 -10.07 1.94 9.32
N GLU A 26 -9.19 1.52 8.44
CA GLU A 26 -8.69 0.15 8.34
C GLU A 26 -7.20 0.11 7.96
N TRP A 27 -6.54 -0.97 8.29
CA TRP A 27 -5.16 -1.21 7.89
C TRP A 27 -5.11 -2.24 6.76
N LYS A 28 -4.59 -1.83 5.61
CA LYS A 28 -4.35 -2.71 4.46
C LYS A 28 -2.87 -2.75 4.10
N VAL A 29 -2.40 -3.95 3.81
CA VAL A 29 -1.07 -4.18 3.24
C VAL A 29 -1.20 -4.97 1.94
N GLY A 30 -0.38 -4.65 0.96
CA GLY A 30 -0.26 -5.44 -0.26
C GLY A 30 0.94 -6.38 -0.16
N ILE A 31 0.70 -7.68 -0.22
CA ILE A 31 1.75 -8.70 -0.13
C ILE A 31 1.88 -9.43 -1.47
N LYS A 32 2.91 -9.08 -2.21
CA LYS A 32 3.26 -9.77 -3.44
C LYS A 32 3.99 -11.07 -3.11
N LYS A 33 3.52 -12.19 -3.64
CA LYS A 33 4.22 -13.46 -3.54
C LYS A 33 5.56 -13.36 -4.27
N ILE A 34 6.63 -13.73 -3.59
CA ILE A 34 7.97 -13.85 -4.16
C ILE A 34 8.39 -15.32 -4.14
N GLU A 35 9.20 -15.71 -5.09
CA GLU A 35 9.77 -17.06 -5.17
C GLU A 35 10.56 -17.35 -3.88
N ASP A 36 10.36 -18.55 -3.30
CA ASP A 36 10.95 -19.00 -2.03
C ASP A 36 10.65 -18.11 -0.80
N GLY A 37 9.75 -17.15 -0.93
CA GLY A 37 9.34 -16.27 0.16
C GLY A 37 8.38 -16.97 1.12
N LYS A 38 8.84 -17.38 2.31
CA LYS A 38 8.02 -18.12 3.29
C LYS A 38 6.77 -17.35 3.71
N PHE A 39 6.92 -16.12 4.16
CA PHE A 39 5.79 -15.32 4.61
C PHE A 39 4.87 -14.91 3.46
N SER A 40 5.42 -14.48 2.33
CA SER A 40 4.61 -14.07 1.17
C SER A 40 3.83 -15.24 0.55
N THR A 41 4.40 -16.44 0.56
CA THR A 41 3.67 -17.66 0.15
C THR A 41 2.55 -17.99 1.13
N PHE A 42 2.83 -17.99 2.44
CA PHE A 42 1.81 -18.19 3.47
C PHE A 42 0.65 -17.18 3.32
N ALA A 43 0.96 -15.90 3.17
CA ALA A 43 -0.04 -14.85 3.05
C ALA A 43 -0.92 -14.99 1.80
N ASN A 44 -0.39 -15.51 0.70
CA ASN A 44 -1.12 -15.63 -0.56
C ASN A 44 -1.83 -16.98 -0.74
N GLU A 45 -1.38 -18.06 -0.08
CA GLU A 45 -1.87 -19.41 -0.32
C GLU A 45 -2.56 -20.05 0.89
N VAL A 46 -2.24 -19.63 2.10
CA VAL A 46 -2.71 -20.27 3.34
C VAL A 46 -3.63 -19.38 4.15
N LEU A 47 -3.28 -18.11 4.31
CA LEU A 47 -4.03 -17.14 5.11
C LEU A 47 -5.44 -16.92 4.54
N LYS A 48 -6.45 -16.98 5.41
CA LYS A 48 -7.87 -16.86 5.04
C LYS A 48 -8.53 -15.73 5.84
N VAL A 49 -9.63 -15.25 5.30
CA VAL A 49 -10.50 -14.30 6.02
C VAL A 49 -10.97 -14.92 7.35
N GLY A 50 -10.79 -14.18 8.42
CA GLY A 50 -11.08 -14.63 9.79
C GLY A 50 -9.87 -15.16 10.56
N ASP A 51 -8.73 -15.40 9.88
CA ASP A 51 -7.48 -15.76 10.56
C ASP A 51 -6.91 -14.57 11.33
N GLU A 52 -6.23 -14.84 12.41
CA GLU A 52 -5.58 -13.84 13.25
C GLU A 52 -4.07 -13.83 13.00
N LEU A 53 -3.52 -12.63 12.93
CA LEU A 53 -2.08 -12.37 12.86
C LEU A 53 -1.65 -11.45 13.99
N GLU A 54 -0.48 -11.69 14.53
CA GLU A 54 0.17 -10.73 15.42
C GLU A 54 0.72 -9.56 14.60
N VAL A 55 0.40 -8.33 15.01
CA VAL A 55 0.84 -7.14 14.33
C VAL A 55 1.52 -6.17 15.29
N MET A 56 2.60 -5.53 14.85
CA MET A 56 3.12 -4.33 15.49
C MET A 56 2.48 -3.11 14.83
N PRO A 57 2.09 -2.10 15.61
CA PRO A 57 1.52 -0.87 15.06
C PRO A 57 2.39 -0.27 13.95
N PRO A 58 1.78 0.43 12.99
CA PRO A 58 2.53 1.15 11.97
C PRO A 58 3.52 2.11 12.59
N ASN A 59 4.74 2.11 12.07
CA ASN A 59 5.80 3.04 12.45
C ASN A 59 6.63 3.38 11.21
N GLY A 60 7.08 4.62 11.09
CA GLY A 60 7.90 5.08 9.99
C GLY A 60 7.66 6.55 9.64
N ASN A 61 8.51 7.08 8.78
CA ASN A 61 8.54 8.49 8.41
C ASN A 61 8.30 8.72 6.90
N PHE A 62 7.88 7.70 6.18
CA PHE A 62 7.61 7.82 4.75
C PHE A 62 6.20 8.35 4.51
N TYR A 63 6.04 9.65 4.69
CA TYR A 63 4.82 10.40 4.41
C TYR A 63 5.17 11.85 4.06
N ALA A 64 4.22 12.56 3.47
CA ALA A 64 4.30 14.00 3.27
C ALA A 64 3.27 14.69 4.17
N GLU A 65 3.64 15.85 4.70
CA GLU A 65 2.73 16.65 5.51
C GLU A 65 1.52 17.11 4.70
N ILE A 66 0.35 17.00 5.30
CA ILE A 66 -0.92 17.40 4.71
C ILE A 66 -1.23 18.82 5.12
N ASP A 67 -1.54 19.67 4.14
CA ASP A 67 -2.02 21.02 4.36
C ASP A 67 -3.18 21.30 3.38
N LYS A 68 -4.37 21.48 3.90
CA LYS A 68 -5.60 21.74 3.11
C LYS A 68 -5.51 22.98 2.20
N THR A 69 -4.57 23.88 2.49
CA THR A 69 -4.31 25.08 1.68
C THR A 69 -3.35 24.86 0.53
N ASN A 70 -2.68 23.71 0.49
CA ASN A 70 -1.72 23.38 -0.55
C ASN A 70 -2.35 23.39 -1.95
N GLN A 71 -1.59 23.93 -2.89
CA GLN A 71 -1.87 23.90 -4.32
C GLN A 71 -0.69 23.26 -5.07
N LYS A 72 -0.12 22.22 -4.47
CA LYS A 72 1.08 21.55 -4.99
C LYS A 72 0.74 20.57 -6.10
N ASN A 73 1.65 20.48 -7.05
CA ASN A 73 1.66 19.44 -8.06
C ASN A 73 2.69 18.39 -7.65
N TYR A 74 2.21 17.26 -7.17
CA TYR A 74 3.08 16.16 -6.74
C TYR A 74 3.43 15.26 -7.91
N VAL A 75 4.63 14.73 -7.88
CA VAL A 75 5.07 13.68 -8.81
C VAL A 75 5.57 12.51 -7.99
N ALA A 76 5.08 11.33 -8.32
CA ALA A 76 5.47 10.10 -7.64
C ALA A 76 5.97 9.06 -8.65
N PHE A 77 6.99 8.31 -8.24
CA PHE A 77 7.53 7.18 -8.99
C PHE A 77 7.42 5.93 -8.14
N ALA A 78 6.85 4.87 -8.68
CA ALA A 78 6.72 3.59 -8.02
C ALA A 78 7.12 2.45 -8.95
N ALA A 79 7.71 1.41 -8.40
CA ALA A 79 8.01 0.18 -9.12
C ALA A 79 7.53 -1.02 -8.32
N GLY A 80 6.80 -1.93 -8.98
CA GLY A 80 6.30 -3.16 -8.36
C GLY A 80 5.54 -2.91 -7.06
N SER A 81 5.91 -3.61 -5.99
CA SER A 81 5.27 -3.47 -4.67
C SER A 81 5.53 -2.12 -3.98
N GLY A 82 6.46 -1.31 -4.47
CA GLY A 82 6.69 0.06 -3.98
C GLY A 82 5.49 0.99 -4.16
N ILE A 83 4.47 0.57 -4.93
CA ILE A 83 3.22 1.31 -5.07
C ILE A 83 2.44 1.40 -3.74
N THR A 84 2.57 0.46 -2.83
CA THR A 84 1.72 0.38 -1.63
C THR A 84 1.79 1.65 -0.77
N PRO A 85 2.96 2.16 -0.33
CA PRO A 85 3.00 3.42 0.42
C PRO A 85 2.64 4.63 -0.45
N ILE A 86 2.99 4.60 -1.72
CA ILE A 86 2.68 5.70 -2.66
C ILE A 86 1.16 5.83 -2.84
N PHE A 87 0.44 4.71 -2.98
CA PHE A 87 -1.02 4.73 -3.08
C PHE A 87 -1.68 5.33 -1.83
N SER A 88 -1.22 4.95 -0.63
CA SER A 88 -1.69 5.54 0.63
C SER A 88 -1.50 7.07 0.66
N ILE A 89 -0.33 7.54 0.25
CA ILE A 89 -0.01 8.97 0.19
C ILE A 89 -0.88 9.69 -0.82
N ILE A 90 -0.98 9.19 -2.06
CA ILE A 90 -1.79 9.81 -3.12
C ILE A 90 -3.25 9.92 -2.68
N LYS A 91 -3.84 8.82 -2.20
CA LYS A 91 -5.23 8.80 -1.76
C LYS A 91 -5.49 9.82 -0.66
N THR A 92 -4.62 9.86 0.35
CA THR A 92 -4.76 10.77 1.49
C THR A 92 -4.67 12.24 1.07
N HIS A 93 -3.67 12.58 0.26
CA HIS A 93 -3.50 13.96 -0.22
C HIS A 93 -4.63 14.40 -1.14
N LEU A 94 -5.09 13.57 -2.06
CA LEU A 94 -6.21 13.92 -2.94
C LEU A 94 -7.52 14.15 -2.17
N LEU A 95 -7.72 13.43 -1.06
CA LEU A 95 -8.89 13.61 -0.20
C LEU A 95 -8.80 14.86 0.69
N GLU A 96 -7.60 15.20 1.17
CA GLU A 96 -7.39 16.28 2.15
C GLU A 96 -6.93 17.60 1.53
N GLU A 97 -6.34 17.58 0.34
CA GLU A 97 -5.82 18.76 -0.36
C GLU A 97 -6.58 18.98 -1.68
N PRO A 98 -7.73 19.66 -1.68
CA PRO A 98 -8.63 19.71 -2.85
C PRO A 98 -8.03 20.41 -4.09
N LYS A 99 -6.97 21.17 -3.91
CA LYS A 99 -6.26 21.87 -5.01
C LYS A 99 -4.95 21.21 -5.41
N ALA A 100 -4.58 20.10 -4.77
CA ALA A 100 -3.39 19.36 -5.13
C ALA A 100 -3.64 18.46 -6.34
N THR A 101 -2.58 18.22 -7.11
CA THR A 101 -2.60 17.26 -8.20
C THR A 101 -1.48 16.24 -8.03
N PHE A 102 -1.70 15.03 -8.54
CA PHE A 102 -0.70 13.98 -8.56
C PHE A 102 -0.44 13.47 -9.97
N LYS A 103 0.84 13.31 -10.31
CA LYS A 103 1.27 12.56 -11.48
C LYS A 103 2.03 11.33 -11.01
N LEU A 104 1.52 10.16 -11.33
CA LEU A 104 2.12 8.88 -10.95
C LEU A 104 2.77 8.21 -12.16
N PHE A 105 4.04 7.84 -12.01
CA PHE A 105 4.76 6.94 -12.92
C PHE A 105 4.91 5.58 -12.23
N TYR A 106 4.15 4.59 -12.68
CA TYR A 106 4.13 3.27 -12.08
C TYR A 106 4.68 2.22 -13.05
N ILE A 107 5.82 1.64 -12.70
CA ILE A 107 6.60 0.74 -13.54
C ILE A 107 6.42 -0.71 -13.05
N ASN A 108 6.06 -1.59 -13.97
CA ASN A 108 5.92 -3.02 -13.74
C ASN A 108 6.48 -3.81 -14.93
N PRO A 109 7.11 -4.98 -14.69
CA PRO A 109 7.65 -5.81 -15.77
C PRO A 109 6.55 -6.46 -16.61
N LYS A 110 5.37 -6.72 -16.03
CA LYS A 110 4.22 -7.34 -16.71
C LYS A 110 2.92 -6.72 -16.23
N VAL A 111 1.91 -6.64 -17.10
CA VAL A 111 0.58 -6.11 -16.77
C VAL A 111 -0.09 -6.91 -15.65
N VAL A 112 0.04 -8.25 -15.67
CA VAL A 112 -0.53 -9.13 -14.65
C VAL A 112 0.12 -8.99 -13.27
N SER A 113 1.26 -8.32 -13.16
CA SER A 113 1.96 -8.09 -11.90
C SER A 113 1.63 -6.74 -11.25
N ILE A 114 0.75 -5.95 -11.87
CA ILE A 114 0.37 -4.63 -11.35
C ILE A 114 -0.50 -4.80 -10.10
N ILE A 115 0.03 -4.37 -8.98
CA ILE A 115 -0.67 -4.33 -7.69
C ILE A 115 -1.53 -3.07 -7.64
N LEU A 116 -2.73 -3.16 -7.03
CA LEU A 116 -3.67 -2.03 -6.83
C LEU A 116 -4.11 -1.35 -8.16
N LYS A 117 -4.15 -2.10 -9.25
CA LYS A 117 -4.51 -1.55 -10.55
C LYS A 117 -5.93 -0.97 -10.55
N GLU A 118 -6.90 -1.73 -10.09
CA GLU A 118 -8.31 -1.33 -10.05
C GLU A 118 -8.52 -0.15 -9.10
N GLU A 119 -7.87 -0.17 -7.96
CA GLU A 119 -7.92 0.90 -6.97
C GLU A 119 -7.31 2.20 -7.49
N LEU A 120 -6.20 2.11 -8.25
CA LEU A 120 -5.57 3.26 -8.90
C LEU A 120 -6.47 3.85 -10.01
N GLU A 121 -7.10 3.00 -10.80
CA GLU A 121 -8.04 3.41 -11.83
C GLU A 121 -9.29 4.07 -11.22
N ALA A 122 -9.84 3.49 -10.15
CA ALA A 122 -10.96 4.07 -9.42
C ALA A 122 -10.60 5.45 -8.81
N LEU A 123 -9.43 5.55 -8.18
CA LEU A 123 -8.96 6.81 -7.61
C LEU A 123 -8.75 7.87 -8.69
N LYS A 124 -8.15 7.50 -9.81
CA LYS A 124 -7.98 8.38 -10.97
C LYS A 124 -9.35 8.90 -11.45
N ASN A 125 -10.31 8.02 -11.65
CA ASN A 125 -11.64 8.39 -12.14
C ASN A 125 -12.39 9.31 -11.17
N GLN A 126 -12.20 9.13 -9.85
CA GLN A 126 -12.80 9.97 -8.82
C GLN A 126 -12.29 11.42 -8.87
N PHE A 127 -11.02 11.62 -9.20
CA PHE A 127 -10.35 12.93 -9.15
C PHE A 127 -9.98 13.51 -10.52
N MET A 128 -10.30 12.83 -11.61
CA MET A 128 -10.25 13.41 -12.94
C MET A 128 -11.51 14.22 -13.20
N SER A 129 -11.32 15.49 -13.26
CA SER A 129 -12.35 16.41 -13.77
C SER A 129 -12.36 16.42 -15.30
#